data_ed7bbe84ed56b2eaa72626e7534d8ef4
#
_entry.id   ed7bbe84ed56b2eaa72626e7534d8ef4
#
_cell.length_a   1.000
_cell.length_b   1.000
_cell.length_c   1.000
_cell.angle_alpha   90.00
_cell.angle_beta   90.00
_cell.angle_gamma   90.00
#
_symmetry.space_group_name_H-M   'P 1'
#
loop_
_entity.id
_entity.type
_entity.pdbx_description
1 polymer ?
#
loop_
_entity_poly.entity_id
_entity_poly.type
_entity_poly.pdbx_seq_one_letter_code
_entity_poly.pdbx_strand_id
1 'polypeptide(L)'
;MRNFLFKSAVLFLGVFFLNGCDEYAQKPAESSLTVDASATPEFSQSRRQLLVRGVYTDLSLNPLQASTIEQVAFLRDLFEGLVIYDVKGNIVPAVAENWQTQDNKTWRFRLRETAKWSNGEPVTAQQFVASWWALAKSNSPLKDYLAYMNLLNAEKVLKQELPPEVLGIVAENDRTLRLTLDKPTPYLPQMLAHSSLLPQYLQPHEGIVTNGAYQVSGQQGDLIHLEQNPHYWAKEKVFFKNVDYQKITSKQEVSALDIVWQPQQY
;
A
#
# COMPACT_ATOMS: atom_id res chain seq x y z
N MET A 1 -14.79 -4.40 59.57
CA MET A 1 -14.71 -3.02 60.13
C MET A 1 -14.27 -2.12 58.97
N ARG A 2 -14.91 -1.12 58.49
CA ARG A 2 -16.05 -0.31 58.89
C ARG A 2 -16.63 0.31 57.60
N ASN A 3 -17.95 0.16 57.38
CA ASN A 3 -18.78 0.85 56.41
C ASN A 3 -18.70 2.36 56.59
N PHE A 4 -18.86 3.15 55.52
CA PHE A 4 -19.53 4.43 55.59
C PHE A 4 -20.34 4.68 54.32
N LEU A 5 -21.62 4.52 54.49
CA LEU A 5 -22.70 5.08 53.67
C LEU A 5 -22.90 6.57 54.04
N PHE A 6 -23.15 7.44 53.10
CA PHE A 6 -23.99 8.64 53.37
C PHE A 6 -24.96 8.91 52.22
N LYS A 7 -26.17 9.15 52.69
CA LYS A 7 -27.42 9.34 51.97
C LYS A 7 -27.66 10.81 51.57
N SER A 8 -28.38 10.96 50.49
CA SER A 8 -29.52 11.89 50.19
C SER A 8 -29.57 13.28 50.81
N ALA A 9 -29.88 14.27 50.00
CA ALA A 9 -30.91 15.28 50.29
C ALA A 9 -31.47 15.90 49.00
N VAL A 10 -32.77 15.76 48.87
CA VAL A 10 -33.70 16.45 47.97
C VAL A 10 -34.10 17.75 48.64
N LEU A 11 -34.20 18.85 47.92
CA LEU A 11 -35.14 19.93 48.31
C LEU A 11 -35.61 20.75 47.08
N PHE A 12 -36.80 20.97 47.08
CA PHE A 12 -37.96 21.49 46.43
C PHE A 12 -38.02 23.03 46.28
N LEU A 13 -38.80 23.45 45.29
CA LEU A 13 -39.69 24.59 45.16
C LEU A 13 -39.17 26.00 44.81
N GLY A 14 -39.84 26.56 43.81
CA GLY A 14 -39.94 27.96 43.57
C GLY A 14 -40.60 28.31 42.24
N VAL A 15 -41.95 28.23 42.20
CA VAL A 15 -42.82 28.77 41.13
C VAL A 15 -42.91 30.27 41.27
N PHE A 16 -42.67 31.05 40.22
CA PHE A 16 -43.21 32.42 40.11
C PHE A 16 -43.75 32.65 38.70
N PHE A 17 -45.08 32.82 38.64
CA PHE A 17 -45.83 33.41 37.52
C PHE A 17 -45.70 34.91 37.55
N LEU A 18 -45.40 35.53 36.41
CA LEU A 18 -45.89 36.90 36.13
C LEU A 18 -46.23 36.99 34.63
N ASN A 19 -47.50 37.29 34.38
CA ASN A 19 -48.08 37.68 33.10
C ASN A 19 -47.64 39.11 32.74
N GLY A 20 -47.49 39.40 31.43
CA GLY A 20 -47.36 40.75 30.94
C GLY A 20 -47.23 40.81 29.42
N CYS A 21 -48.33 40.95 28.73
CA CYS A 21 -48.69 41.72 27.51
C CYS A 21 -47.80 41.74 26.30
N ASP A 22 -48.36 41.22 25.19
CA ASP A 22 -48.50 41.71 23.83
C ASP A 22 -47.47 42.73 23.29
N GLU A 23 -46.79 42.36 22.17
CA GLU A 23 -46.86 43.18 20.97
C GLU A 23 -46.18 42.45 19.76
N TYR A 24 -46.89 42.43 18.64
CA TYR A 24 -46.58 42.12 17.26
C TYR A 24 -45.11 41.93 16.90
N ALA A 25 -44.74 40.71 16.48
CA ALA A 25 -43.64 40.49 15.53
C ALA A 25 -44.07 39.42 14.55
N GLN A 26 -44.07 39.80 13.28
CA GLN A 26 -44.37 39.00 12.12
C GLN A 26 -43.49 37.74 12.04
N LYS A 27 -44.15 36.61 11.89
CA LYS A 27 -43.58 35.32 11.60
C LYS A 27 -42.87 35.36 10.22
N PRO A 28 -41.57 35.11 10.10
CA PRO A 28 -41.00 34.79 8.77
C PRO A 28 -41.53 33.44 8.37
N ALA A 29 -41.95 33.34 7.08
CA ALA A 29 -42.39 32.12 6.48
C ALA A 29 -41.28 31.05 6.60
N GLU A 30 -41.56 29.97 7.34
CA GLU A 30 -40.81 28.74 7.24
C GLU A 30 -40.99 28.17 5.82
N SER A 31 -40.02 28.45 4.92
CA SER A 31 -39.82 27.61 3.75
C SER A 31 -39.29 26.26 4.28
N SER A 32 -40.19 25.32 4.41
CA SER A 32 -39.85 23.91 4.59
C SER A 32 -39.07 23.44 3.36
N LEU A 33 -37.74 23.59 3.41
CA LEU A 33 -36.85 22.77 2.57
C LEU A 33 -37.02 21.35 3.12
N THR A 34 -37.96 20.62 2.56
CA THR A 34 -37.96 19.18 2.61
C THR A 34 -36.69 18.71 1.88
N VAL A 35 -35.61 18.48 2.63
CA VAL A 35 -34.49 17.75 2.14
C VAL A 35 -35.01 16.31 1.93
N ASP A 36 -35.24 15.95 0.69
CA ASP A 36 -35.60 14.61 0.30
C ASP A 36 -34.41 13.71 0.67
N ALA A 37 -34.49 13.05 1.82
CA ALA A 37 -33.46 12.15 2.34
C ALA A 37 -33.34 10.85 1.52
N SER A 38 -34.09 10.72 0.41
CA SER A 38 -34.03 9.58 -0.50
C SER A 38 -33.11 9.77 -1.69
N ALA A 39 -32.55 10.96 -1.92
CA ALA A 39 -31.50 11.17 -2.91
C ALA A 39 -30.14 10.77 -2.31
N THR A 40 -29.90 9.49 -2.06
CA THR A 40 -28.55 8.97 -2.13
C THR A 40 -28.05 9.31 -3.53
N PRO A 41 -26.94 10.07 -3.69
CA PRO A 41 -26.41 10.29 -5.01
C PRO A 41 -26.10 8.91 -5.59
N GLU A 42 -26.82 8.54 -6.65
CA GLU A 42 -26.40 7.45 -7.53
C GLU A 42 -25.04 7.86 -8.12
N PHE A 43 -23.99 7.58 -7.38
CA PHE A 43 -22.65 7.49 -7.94
C PHE A 43 -22.74 6.38 -8.97
N SER A 44 -22.82 6.75 -10.23
CA SER A 44 -23.01 5.81 -11.33
C SER A 44 -22.01 4.66 -11.15
N GLN A 45 -22.46 3.42 -11.15
CA GLN A 45 -21.61 2.22 -10.97
C GLN A 45 -20.42 2.19 -11.95
N SER A 46 -20.49 2.89 -13.08
CA SER A 46 -19.40 3.03 -14.05
C SER A 46 -18.22 3.87 -13.53
N ARG A 47 -18.47 4.92 -12.73
CA ARG A 47 -17.39 5.70 -12.09
C ARG A 47 -16.69 4.97 -10.94
N ARG A 48 -17.33 3.98 -10.32
CA ARG A 48 -16.73 3.18 -9.24
C ARG A 48 -15.73 2.15 -9.74
N GLN A 49 -15.58 1.95 -11.03
CA GLN A 49 -14.65 0.95 -11.60
C GLN A 49 -13.32 1.54 -12.06
N LEU A 50 -13.24 2.83 -12.27
CA LEU A 50 -12.04 3.55 -12.68
C LEU A 50 -11.59 4.51 -11.57
N LEU A 51 -10.30 4.47 -11.25
CA LEU A 51 -9.61 5.45 -10.41
C LEU A 51 -8.60 6.22 -11.27
N VAL A 52 -8.67 7.55 -11.28
CA VAL A 52 -7.71 8.39 -12.01
C VAL A 52 -6.77 9.07 -11.05
N ARG A 53 -5.47 8.77 -11.15
CA ARG A 53 -4.41 9.32 -10.32
C ARG A 53 -3.54 10.28 -11.13
N GLY A 54 -3.40 11.49 -10.63
CA GLY A 54 -2.45 12.46 -11.16
C GLY A 54 -1.08 12.32 -10.54
N VAL A 55 -0.04 12.39 -11.36
CA VAL A 55 1.37 12.34 -10.95
C VAL A 55 2.15 13.46 -11.62
N TYR A 56 3.17 13.99 -10.93
CA TYR A 56 4.04 15.05 -11.46
C TYR A 56 5.35 14.52 -12.01
N THR A 57 5.69 13.26 -11.71
CA THR A 57 6.94 12.64 -12.13
C THR A 57 6.71 11.61 -13.23
N ASP A 58 7.75 11.35 -14.02
CA ASP A 58 7.75 10.22 -14.94
C ASP A 58 7.70 8.91 -14.15
N LEU A 59 6.83 8.01 -14.56
CA LEU A 59 6.68 6.71 -13.93
C LEU A 59 7.56 5.68 -14.64
N SER A 60 8.40 5.02 -13.86
CA SER A 60 9.21 3.90 -14.34
C SER A 60 8.56 2.58 -13.92
N LEU A 61 8.50 1.64 -14.85
CA LEU A 61 8.06 0.26 -14.60
C LEU A 61 9.16 -0.60 -13.95
N ASN A 62 10.35 -0.05 -13.77
CA ASN A 62 11.47 -0.73 -13.14
C ASN A 62 11.51 -0.41 -11.62
N PRO A 63 11.25 -1.39 -10.73
CA PRO A 63 11.30 -1.19 -9.29
C PRO A 63 12.64 -0.65 -8.76
N LEU A 64 13.73 -0.89 -9.48
CA LEU A 64 15.08 -0.45 -9.09
C LEU A 64 15.33 1.05 -9.35
N GLN A 65 14.38 1.74 -9.99
CA GLN A 65 14.49 3.17 -10.34
C GLN A 65 13.54 4.04 -9.52
N ALA A 66 12.78 3.46 -8.58
CA ALA A 66 11.85 4.22 -7.76
C ALA A 66 12.58 5.23 -6.87
N SER A 67 12.34 6.52 -7.10
CA SER A 67 12.97 7.63 -6.38
C SER A 67 11.97 8.60 -5.75
N THR A 68 10.69 8.49 -6.08
CA THR A 68 9.61 9.35 -5.57
C THR A 68 8.48 8.54 -4.94
N ILE A 69 7.69 9.17 -4.07
CA ILE A 69 6.51 8.56 -3.46
C ILE A 69 5.50 8.13 -4.52
N GLU A 70 5.34 8.91 -5.59
CA GLU A 70 4.44 8.61 -6.72
C GLU A 70 4.87 7.33 -7.45
N GLN A 71 6.18 7.21 -7.73
CA GLN A 71 6.73 5.99 -8.33
C GLN A 71 6.56 4.78 -7.43
N VAL A 72 6.78 4.92 -6.12
CA VAL A 72 6.57 3.84 -5.15
C VAL A 72 5.10 3.42 -5.11
N ALA A 73 4.16 4.38 -5.13
CA ALA A 73 2.73 4.09 -5.15
C ALA A 73 2.32 3.33 -6.44
N PHE A 74 2.82 3.79 -7.59
CA PHE A 74 2.61 3.13 -8.87
C PHE A 74 3.15 1.69 -8.89
N LEU A 75 4.38 1.49 -8.41
CA LEU A 75 4.97 0.16 -8.35
C LEU A 75 4.23 -0.78 -7.40
N ARG A 76 3.63 -0.26 -6.32
CA ARG A 76 2.82 -1.06 -5.39
C ARG A 76 1.47 -1.50 -5.97
N ASP A 77 0.95 -0.81 -6.96
CA ASP A 77 -0.21 -1.29 -7.71
C ASP A 77 0.16 -2.48 -8.61
N LEU A 78 1.39 -2.49 -9.14
CA LEU A 78 1.89 -3.50 -10.08
C LEU A 78 2.58 -4.69 -9.40
N PHE A 79 3.25 -4.47 -8.28
CA PHE A 79 4.07 -5.49 -7.62
C PHE A 79 3.74 -5.58 -6.14
N GLU A 80 3.78 -6.79 -5.62
CA GLU A 80 3.57 -7.09 -4.21
C GLU A 80 4.79 -7.81 -3.64
N GLY A 81 5.29 -7.33 -2.48
CA GLY A 81 6.40 -7.94 -1.76
C GLY A 81 5.97 -9.06 -0.82
N LEU A 82 6.87 -9.48 0.06
CA LEU A 82 6.58 -10.51 1.07
C LEU A 82 5.46 -10.06 2.02
N VAL A 83 5.49 -8.81 2.41
CA VAL A 83 4.56 -8.18 3.37
C VAL A 83 4.18 -6.78 2.89
N ILE A 84 3.10 -6.24 3.43
CA ILE A 84 2.58 -4.92 3.09
C ILE A 84 2.10 -4.19 4.35
N TYR A 85 2.04 -2.87 4.34
CA TYR A 85 1.33 -2.09 5.35
C TYR A 85 -0.16 -2.04 5.05
N ASP A 86 -0.99 -2.29 6.05
CA ASP A 86 -2.43 -2.02 5.98
C ASP A 86 -2.73 -0.52 6.14
N VAL A 87 -4.00 -0.16 6.03
CA VAL A 87 -4.46 1.25 6.17
C VAL A 87 -4.24 1.83 7.57
N LYS A 88 -3.94 0.99 8.57
CA LYS A 88 -3.64 1.40 9.94
C LYS A 88 -2.14 1.46 10.22
N GLY A 89 -1.30 1.15 9.23
CA GLY A 89 0.15 1.10 9.36
C GLY A 89 0.69 -0.19 10.01
N ASN A 90 -0.11 -1.25 10.11
CA ASN A 90 0.36 -2.54 10.58
C ASN A 90 0.96 -3.34 9.43
N ILE A 91 1.99 -4.14 9.72
CA ILE A 91 2.51 -5.12 8.77
C ILE A 91 1.55 -6.31 8.73
N VAL A 92 1.13 -6.64 7.50
CA VAL A 92 0.23 -7.77 7.23
C VAL A 92 0.82 -8.67 6.14
N PRO A 93 0.40 -9.96 6.10
CA PRO A 93 0.79 -10.89 5.05
C PRO A 93 0.40 -10.41 3.65
N ALA A 94 1.35 -10.51 2.71
CA ALA A 94 1.15 -10.24 1.29
C ALA A 94 1.48 -11.50 0.46
N VAL A 95 2.52 -11.53 -0.37
CA VAL A 95 2.96 -12.78 -1.04
C VAL A 95 3.32 -13.85 0.00
N ALA A 96 3.95 -13.48 1.11
CA ALA A 96 4.11 -14.40 2.23
C ALA A 96 2.80 -14.50 3.03
N GLU A 97 2.31 -15.70 3.26
CA GLU A 97 1.12 -15.96 4.09
C GLU A 97 1.42 -15.93 5.59
N ASN A 98 2.67 -16.26 5.96
CA ASN A 98 3.17 -16.18 7.34
C ASN A 98 4.70 -16.15 7.36
N TRP A 99 5.25 -15.85 8.53
CA TRP A 99 6.68 -15.88 8.79
C TRP A 99 6.97 -16.26 10.23
N GLN A 100 8.17 -16.76 10.48
CA GLN A 100 8.62 -17.16 11.81
C GLN A 100 10.12 -16.93 12.02
N THR A 101 10.48 -16.70 13.26
CA THR A 101 11.86 -16.64 13.75
C THR A 101 11.91 -17.10 15.20
N GLN A 102 13.06 -17.59 15.66
CA GLN A 102 13.32 -17.90 17.07
C GLN A 102 14.34 -16.95 17.70
N ASP A 103 15.17 -16.32 16.85
CA ASP A 103 16.33 -15.55 17.27
C ASP A 103 16.37 -14.13 16.69
N ASN A 104 15.34 -13.72 15.93
CA ASN A 104 15.28 -12.49 15.16
C ASN A 104 16.45 -12.32 14.18
N LYS A 105 17.19 -13.39 13.90
CA LYS A 105 18.35 -13.42 13.01
C LYS A 105 18.12 -14.33 11.81
N THR A 106 17.45 -15.45 12.03
CA THR A 106 17.05 -16.39 10.98
C THR A 106 15.53 -16.35 10.86
N TRP A 107 15.07 -15.89 9.70
CA TRP A 107 13.64 -15.75 9.41
C TRP A 107 13.25 -16.68 8.26
N ARG A 108 12.08 -17.32 8.37
CA ARG A 108 11.47 -18.10 7.30
C ARG A 108 10.13 -17.50 6.92
N PHE A 109 9.95 -17.23 5.64
CA PHE A 109 8.72 -16.71 5.05
C PHE A 109 8.11 -17.81 4.18
N ARG A 110 6.85 -18.16 4.46
CA ARG A 110 6.10 -19.11 3.65
C ARG A 110 5.28 -18.35 2.62
N LEU A 111 5.53 -18.60 1.35
CA LEU A 111 4.80 -17.97 0.24
C LEU A 111 3.46 -18.66 0.02
N ARG A 112 2.46 -17.86 -0.38
CA ARG A 112 1.13 -18.36 -0.76
C ARG A 112 1.21 -19.25 -1.96
N GLU A 113 0.46 -20.34 -1.96
CA GLU A 113 0.30 -21.19 -3.13
C GLU A 113 -0.46 -20.49 -4.27
N THR A 114 -1.34 -19.57 -3.89
CA THR A 114 -2.17 -18.80 -4.81
C THR A 114 -1.48 -17.55 -5.36
N ALA A 115 -0.28 -17.20 -4.88
CA ALA A 115 0.47 -16.06 -5.42
C ALA A 115 0.95 -16.38 -6.84
N LYS A 116 0.52 -15.56 -7.80
CA LYS A 116 0.82 -15.72 -9.22
C LYS A 116 1.24 -14.40 -9.85
N TRP A 117 2.03 -14.53 -10.89
CA TRP A 117 2.30 -13.45 -11.82
C TRP A 117 1.10 -13.23 -12.76
N SER A 118 1.06 -12.08 -13.42
CA SER A 118 -0.01 -11.73 -14.37
C SER A 118 -0.10 -12.65 -15.59
N ASN A 119 0.98 -13.37 -15.90
CA ASN A 119 0.99 -14.41 -16.92
C ASN A 119 0.47 -15.78 -16.42
N GLY A 120 0.05 -15.86 -15.14
CA GLY A 120 -0.49 -17.08 -14.53
C GLY A 120 0.53 -18.01 -13.88
N GLU A 121 1.83 -17.76 -14.05
CA GLU A 121 2.89 -18.55 -13.40
C GLU A 121 2.94 -18.30 -11.90
N PRO A 122 3.38 -19.29 -11.08
CA PRO A 122 3.51 -19.12 -9.65
C PRO A 122 4.63 -18.13 -9.31
N VAL A 123 4.42 -17.34 -8.24
CA VAL A 123 5.49 -16.55 -7.60
C VAL A 123 6.26 -17.47 -6.67
N THR A 124 7.57 -17.61 -6.90
CA THR A 124 8.42 -18.53 -6.16
C THR A 124 9.48 -17.84 -5.31
N ALA A 125 10.01 -18.55 -4.31
CA ALA A 125 11.09 -18.06 -3.47
C ALA A 125 12.38 -17.81 -4.28
N GLN A 126 12.64 -18.60 -5.32
CA GLN A 126 13.79 -18.40 -6.22
C GLN A 126 13.73 -17.06 -6.93
N GLN A 127 12.53 -16.59 -7.28
CA GLN A 127 12.37 -15.31 -7.95
C GLN A 127 12.67 -14.13 -7.00
N PHE A 128 12.35 -14.23 -5.71
CA PHE A 128 12.81 -13.26 -4.71
C PHE A 128 14.32 -13.26 -4.57
N VAL A 129 14.96 -14.45 -4.51
CA VAL A 129 16.42 -14.58 -4.46
C VAL A 129 17.05 -13.91 -5.68
N ALA A 130 16.59 -14.27 -6.88
CA ALA A 130 17.10 -13.71 -8.14
C ALA A 130 16.92 -12.17 -8.20
N SER A 131 15.78 -11.66 -7.75
CA SER A 131 15.49 -10.21 -7.72
C SER A 131 16.46 -9.46 -6.81
N TRP A 132 16.76 -10.00 -5.62
CA TRP A 132 17.67 -9.34 -4.68
C TRP A 132 19.14 -9.46 -5.12
N TRP A 133 19.50 -10.53 -5.81
CA TRP A 133 20.81 -10.60 -6.48
C TRP A 133 20.93 -9.58 -7.61
N ALA A 134 19.88 -9.40 -8.40
CA ALA A 134 19.82 -8.36 -9.43
C ALA A 134 19.92 -6.95 -8.83
N LEU A 135 19.23 -6.70 -7.71
CA LEU A 135 19.33 -5.45 -6.95
C LEU A 135 20.78 -5.22 -6.51
N ALA A 136 21.42 -6.21 -5.89
CA ALA A 136 22.80 -6.09 -5.40
C ALA A 136 23.82 -5.80 -6.53
N LYS A 137 23.58 -6.36 -7.72
CA LYS A 137 24.41 -6.14 -8.94
C LYS A 137 24.12 -4.82 -9.66
N SER A 138 23.00 -4.17 -9.34
CA SER A 138 22.56 -2.97 -10.05
C SER A 138 23.38 -1.74 -9.68
N ASN A 139 23.23 -0.67 -10.49
CA ASN A 139 23.76 0.66 -10.17
C ASN A 139 22.76 1.50 -9.35
N SER A 140 21.61 0.94 -8.96
CA SER A 140 20.62 1.62 -8.14
C SER A 140 21.15 1.91 -6.73
N PRO A 141 20.97 3.12 -6.19
CA PRO A 141 21.29 3.40 -4.80
C PRO A 141 20.41 2.59 -3.83
N LEU A 142 19.28 2.06 -4.30
CA LEU A 142 18.38 1.25 -3.49
C LEU A 142 19.01 -0.08 -3.04
N LYS A 143 20.09 -0.52 -3.67
CA LYS A 143 20.83 -1.73 -3.25
C LYS A 143 21.37 -1.65 -1.82
N ASP A 144 21.68 -0.44 -1.33
CA ASP A 144 22.21 -0.23 0.02
C ASP A 144 21.18 -0.65 1.09
N TYR A 145 19.91 -0.74 0.70
CA TYR A 145 18.87 -1.21 1.61
C TYR A 145 19.10 -2.66 2.10
N LEU A 146 19.76 -3.49 1.31
CA LEU A 146 20.16 -4.85 1.72
C LEU A 146 21.08 -4.84 2.95
N ALA A 147 22.01 -3.88 3.02
CA ALA A 147 22.86 -3.70 4.19
C ALA A 147 22.10 -3.07 5.37
N TYR A 148 21.23 -2.09 5.12
CA TYR A 148 20.41 -1.48 6.18
C TYR A 148 19.52 -2.49 6.92
N MET A 149 19.01 -3.50 6.23
CA MET A 149 18.23 -4.56 6.87
C MET A 149 19.10 -5.63 7.54
N ASN A 150 20.42 -5.43 7.62
CA ASN A 150 21.42 -6.36 8.17
C ASN A 150 21.44 -7.74 7.46
N LEU A 151 21.13 -7.80 6.18
CA LEU A 151 21.20 -9.06 5.44
C LEU A 151 22.63 -9.60 5.44
N LEU A 152 22.79 -10.86 5.80
CA LEU A 152 24.12 -11.50 5.92
C LEU A 152 24.95 -11.29 4.63
N ASN A 153 26.19 -10.89 4.80
CA ASN A 153 27.17 -10.58 3.74
C ASN A 153 26.81 -9.36 2.85
N ALA A 154 25.72 -8.63 3.10
CA ALA A 154 25.31 -7.55 2.19
C ALA A 154 26.39 -6.47 2.03
N GLU A 155 27.04 -6.02 3.09
CA GLU A 155 28.10 -5.00 3.00
C GLU A 155 29.27 -5.44 2.10
N LYS A 156 29.71 -6.72 2.21
CA LYS A 156 30.82 -7.25 1.41
C LYS A 156 30.43 -7.43 -0.05
N VAL A 157 29.18 -7.85 -0.29
CA VAL A 157 28.64 -8.01 -1.64
C VAL A 157 28.51 -6.64 -2.33
N LEU A 158 28.01 -5.62 -1.63
CA LEU A 158 27.86 -4.27 -2.16
C LEU A 158 29.23 -3.61 -2.47
N LYS A 159 30.26 -3.95 -1.72
CA LYS A 159 31.67 -3.56 -1.99
C LYS A 159 32.34 -4.44 -3.06
N GLN A 160 31.64 -5.40 -3.64
CA GLN A 160 32.17 -6.36 -4.62
C GLN A 160 33.31 -7.26 -4.08
N GLU A 161 33.41 -7.41 -2.76
CA GLU A 161 34.36 -8.34 -2.11
C GLU A 161 33.85 -9.78 -2.15
N LEU A 162 32.55 -9.97 -2.25
CA LEU A 162 31.88 -11.27 -2.35
C LEU A 162 30.81 -11.25 -3.47
N PRO A 163 30.53 -12.41 -4.10
CA PRO A 163 29.47 -12.51 -5.10
C PRO A 163 28.07 -12.47 -4.46
N PRO A 164 27.03 -12.03 -5.18
CA PRO A 164 25.66 -11.92 -4.64
C PRO A 164 25.05 -13.24 -4.16
N GLU A 165 25.54 -14.36 -4.65
CA GLU A 165 25.08 -15.71 -4.33
C GLU A 165 25.30 -16.08 -2.84
N VAL A 166 26.18 -15.33 -2.14
CA VAL A 166 26.43 -15.54 -0.71
C VAL A 166 25.59 -14.62 0.20
N LEU A 167 24.70 -13.80 -0.38
CA LEU A 167 23.75 -13.03 0.41
C LEU A 167 22.90 -13.94 1.31
N GLY A 168 22.53 -13.44 2.46
CA GLY A 168 21.71 -14.15 3.43
C GLY A 168 20.27 -14.40 3.00
N ILE A 169 20.02 -14.65 1.71
CA ILE A 169 18.72 -14.98 1.16
C ILE A 169 18.80 -16.30 0.40
N VAL A 170 17.95 -17.25 0.77
CA VAL A 170 17.95 -18.61 0.18
C VAL A 170 16.53 -19.10 0.01
N ALA A 171 16.21 -19.67 -1.14
CA ALA A 171 15.01 -20.44 -1.36
C ALA A 171 15.24 -21.88 -0.85
N GLU A 172 14.63 -22.26 0.28
CA GLU A 172 14.69 -23.62 0.80
C GLU A 172 13.87 -24.59 -0.08
N ASN A 173 12.84 -24.07 -0.71
CA ASN A 173 12.02 -24.69 -1.77
C ASN A 173 11.23 -23.58 -2.48
N ASP A 174 10.35 -23.94 -3.41
CA ASP A 174 9.58 -22.96 -4.21
C ASP A 174 8.76 -21.98 -3.36
N ARG A 175 8.36 -22.37 -2.15
CA ARG A 175 7.44 -21.62 -1.30
C ARG A 175 8.04 -21.20 0.06
N THR A 176 9.30 -21.49 0.31
CA THR A 176 9.95 -21.14 1.57
C THR A 176 11.20 -20.33 1.29
N LEU A 177 11.15 -19.06 1.68
CA LEU A 177 12.27 -18.15 1.63
C LEU A 177 12.89 -18.03 3.02
N ARG A 178 14.19 -18.29 3.12
CA ARG A 178 14.94 -18.07 4.36
C ARG A 178 15.84 -16.84 4.23
N LEU A 179 15.70 -15.94 5.21
CA LEU A 179 16.58 -14.79 5.38
C LEU A 179 17.48 -15.01 6.60
N THR A 180 18.77 -14.74 6.42
CA THR A 180 19.76 -14.77 7.51
C THR A 180 20.38 -13.39 7.64
N LEU A 181 20.46 -12.86 8.85
CA LEU A 181 20.94 -11.53 9.16
C LEU A 181 22.27 -11.58 9.94
N ASP A 182 23.08 -10.55 9.81
CA ASP A 182 24.34 -10.42 10.56
C ASP A 182 24.09 -10.27 12.08
N LYS A 183 22.98 -9.63 12.44
CA LYS A 183 22.56 -9.42 13.84
C LYS A 183 21.05 -9.54 14.01
N PRO A 184 20.54 -9.80 15.24
CA PRO A 184 19.11 -9.86 15.49
C PRO A 184 18.40 -8.56 15.09
N THR A 185 17.35 -8.68 14.29
CA THR A 185 16.56 -7.55 13.75
C THR A 185 15.07 -7.85 13.92
N PRO A 186 14.47 -7.58 15.08
CA PRO A 186 13.06 -7.93 15.35
C PRO A 186 12.06 -7.16 14.49
N TYR A 187 12.47 -6.03 13.92
CA TYR A 187 11.67 -5.20 13.02
C TYR A 187 11.88 -5.52 11.53
N LEU A 188 12.48 -6.68 11.20
CA LEU A 188 12.69 -7.08 9.81
C LEU A 188 11.41 -7.06 8.97
N PRO A 189 10.23 -7.55 9.47
CA PRO A 189 9.01 -7.52 8.66
C PRO A 189 8.63 -6.11 8.19
N GLN A 190 8.82 -5.09 9.04
CA GLN A 190 8.56 -3.69 8.66
C GLN A 190 9.47 -3.24 7.51
N MET A 191 10.73 -3.65 7.54
CA MET A 191 11.71 -3.32 6.50
C MET A 191 11.38 -4.01 5.17
N LEU A 192 10.82 -5.22 5.21
CA LEU A 192 10.48 -5.99 4.01
C LEU A 192 9.33 -5.41 3.17
N ALA A 193 8.60 -4.43 3.69
CA ALA A 193 7.59 -3.69 2.93
C ALA A 193 8.20 -2.61 2.00
N HIS A 194 9.52 -2.45 1.96
CA HIS A 194 10.19 -1.47 1.11
C HIS A 194 10.15 -1.86 -0.37
N SER A 195 9.91 -0.87 -1.24
CA SER A 195 9.74 -1.08 -2.69
C SER A 195 10.96 -1.65 -3.40
N SER A 196 12.19 -1.44 -2.89
CA SER A 196 13.40 -2.03 -3.47
C SER A 196 13.46 -3.56 -3.38
N LEU A 197 12.64 -4.15 -2.49
CA LEU A 197 12.60 -5.59 -2.23
C LEU A 197 11.47 -6.31 -2.97
N LEU A 198 10.75 -5.59 -3.83
CA LEU A 198 9.72 -6.17 -4.70
C LEU A 198 10.32 -7.22 -5.62
N PRO A 199 9.65 -8.36 -5.85
CA PRO A 199 10.13 -9.36 -6.78
C PRO A 199 9.99 -8.86 -8.22
N GLN A 200 10.88 -9.32 -9.09
CA GLN A 200 10.86 -9.05 -10.52
C GLN A 200 10.74 -10.37 -11.28
N TYR A 201 9.99 -10.35 -12.37
CA TYR A 201 9.93 -11.47 -13.29
C TYR A 201 11.11 -11.37 -14.25
N LEU A 202 12.15 -12.18 -14.01
CA LEU A 202 13.43 -12.10 -14.74
C LEU A 202 13.57 -13.13 -15.87
N GLN A 203 12.51 -13.94 -16.12
CA GLN A 203 12.49 -14.85 -17.27
C GLN A 203 12.22 -14.08 -18.57
N PRO A 204 12.62 -14.59 -19.74
CA PRO A 204 12.28 -13.99 -21.01
C PRO A 204 10.75 -13.86 -21.17
N HIS A 205 10.27 -12.67 -21.50
CA HIS A 205 8.85 -12.38 -21.66
C HIS A 205 8.63 -11.16 -22.54
N GLU A 206 7.42 -11.03 -23.08
CA GLU A 206 6.96 -9.82 -23.74
C GLU A 206 6.23 -8.92 -22.76
N GLY A 207 6.42 -7.60 -22.86
CA GLY A 207 5.76 -6.62 -22.00
C GLY A 207 6.26 -6.65 -20.55
N ILE A 208 5.38 -6.36 -19.61
CA ILE A 208 5.67 -6.33 -18.18
C ILE A 208 4.82 -7.37 -17.46
N VAL A 209 5.47 -8.26 -16.74
CA VAL A 209 4.83 -9.28 -15.93
C VAL A 209 4.84 -8.82 -14.47
N THR A 210 3.67 -8.66 -13.89
CA THR A 210 3.44 -8.10 -12.55
C THR A 210 2.85 -9.15 -11.61
N ASN A 211 2.97 -8.98 -10.29
CA ASN A 211 2.38 -9.89 -9.30
C ASN A 211 1.47 -9.16 -8.29
N GLY A 212 1.22 -7.87 -8.52
CA GLY A 212 0.34 -7.05 -7.69
C GLY A 212 -1.10 -7.07 -8.15
N ALA A 213 -1.89 -6.14 -7.59
CA ALA A 213 -3.33 -6.03 -7.84
C ALA A 213 -3.67 -5.69 -9.30
N TYR A 214 -2.74 -5.03 -10.00
CA TYR A 214 -2.94 -4.55 -11.36
C TYR A 214 -1.81 -4.99 -12.31
N GLN A 215 -2.13 -4.95 -13.59
CA GLN A 215 -1.20 -5.09 -14.72
C GLN A 215 -1.37 -3.92 -15.68
N VAL A 216 -0.33 -3.62 -16.47
CA VAL A 216 -0.41 -2.58 -17.49
C VAL A 216 -1.23 -3.09 -18.66
N SER A 217 -2.33 -2.40 -18.99
CA SER A 217 -3.19 -2.70 -20.15
C SER A 217 -2.87 -1.82 -21.35
N GLY A 218 -2.24 -0.65 -21.14
CA GLY A 218 -1.84 0.23 -22.22
C GLY A 218 -1.12 1.48 -21.75
N GLN A 219 -0.50 2.17 -22.72
CA GLN A 219 0.09 3.48 -22.49
C GLN A 219 -0.14 4.35 -23.71
N GLN A 220 -0.63 5.58 -23.48
CA GLN A 220 -0.86 6.57 -24.53
C GLN A 220 -0.26 7.91 -24.10
N GLY A 221 0.92 8.23 -24.61
CA GLY A 221 1.68 9.40 -24.17
C GLY A 221 1.96 9.36 -22.67
N ASP A 222 1.49 10.38 -21.95
CA ASP A 222 1.66 10.54 -20.49
C ASP A 222 0.58 9.83 -19.65
N LEU A 223 -0.28 9.03 -20.28
CA LEU A 223 -1.33 8.28 -19.64
C LEU A 223 -0.98 6.79 -19.63
N ILE A 224 -0.93 6.18 -18.44
CA ILE A 224 -0.71 4.74 -18.28
C ILE A 224 -2.00 4.13 -17.74
N HIS A 225 -2.52 3.15 -18.46
CA HIS A 225 -3.72 2.41 -18.11
C HIS A 225 -3.34 1.11 -17.41
N LEU A 226 -3.92 0.89 -16.24
CA LEU A 226 -3.83 -0.36 -15.50
C LEU A 226 -5.20 -1.02 -15.45
N GLU A 227 -5.22 -2.33 -15.55
CA GLU A 227 -6.39 -3.17 -15.31
C GLU A 227 -6.14 -4.16 -14.18
N GLN A 228 -7.20 -4.63 -13.54
CA GLN A 228 -7.10 -5.62 -12.49
C GLN A 228 -6.37 -6.87 -13.00
N ASN A 229 -5.33 -7.30 -12.29
CA ASN A 229 -4.64 -8.56 -12.57
C ASN A 229 -5.55 -9.75 -12.24
N PRO A 230 -6.00 -10.55 -13.24
CA PRO A 230 -6.92 -11.66 -13.03
C PRO A 230 -6.30 -12.80 -12.20
N HIS A 231 -4.99 -12.85 -12.11
CA HIS A 231 -4.23 -13.86 -11.38
C HIS A 231 -3.81 -13.41 -9.97
N TYR A 232 -4.10 -12.15 -9.59
CA TYR A 232 -3.76 -11.67 -8.24
C TYR A 232 -4.50 -12.50 -7.17
N TRP A 233 -3.77 -12.97 -6.17
CA TRP A 233 -4.30 -13.86 -5.13
C TRP A 233 -5.45 -13.26 -4.31
N ALA A 234 -5.50 -11.93 -4.19
CA ALA A 234 -6.53 -11.20 -3.45
C ALA A 234 -7.44 -10.37 -4.38
N LYS A 235 -7.60 -10.76 -5.64
CA LYS A 235 -8.36 -10.00 -6.66
C LYS A 235 -9.78 -9.63 -6.23
N GLU A 236 -10.44 -10.46 -5.43
CA GLU A 236 -11.80 -10.19 -4.93
C GLU A 236 -11.85 -9.01 -3.93
N LYS A 237 -10.69 -8.60 -3.40
CA LYS A 237 -10.56 -7.43 -2.51
C LYS A 237 -10.21 -6.15 -3.26
N VAL A 238 -9.91 -6.24 -4.56
CA VAL A 238 -9.55 -5.09 -5.38
C VAL A 238 -10.83 -4.36 -5.79
N PHE A 239 -10.99 -3.13 -5.32
CA PHE A 239 -12.22 -2.37 -5.51
C PHE A 239 -12.34 -1.80 -6.94
N PHE A 240 -11.28 -1.12 -7.41
CA PHE A 240 -11.29 -0.54 -8.76
C PHE A 240 -10.87 -1.59 -9.79
N LYS A 241 -11.57 -1.66 -10.90
CA LYS A 241 -11.22 -2.56 -12.01
C LYS A 241 -10.09 -2.00 -12.86
N ASN A 242 -10.04 -0.67 -12.97
CA ASN A 242 -9.05 0.05 -13.74
C ASN A 242 -8.46 1.19 -12.92
N VAL A 243 -7.19 1.49 -13.16
CA VAL A 243 -6.49 2.65 -12.60
C VAL A 243 -5.73 3.34 -13.72
N ASP A 244 -6.00 4.62 -13.88
CA ASP A 244 -5.29 5.46 -14.83
C ASP A 244 -4.29 6.35 -14.09
N TYR A 245 -3.05 6.36 -14.54
CA TYR A 245 -2.03 7.28 -14.09
C TYR A 245 -1.79 8.33 -15.17
N GLN A 246 -2.20 9.56 -14.87
CA GLN A 246 -2.06 10.72 -15.77
C GLN A 246 -0.93 11.63 -15.27
N LYS A 247 0.08 11.88 -16.10
CA LYS A 247 1.07 12.91 -15.82
C LYS A 247 0.43 14.29 -15.90
N ILE A 248 0.62 15.09 -14.87
CA ILE A 248 0.08 16.45 -14.79
C ILE A 248 1.12 17.41 -15.36
N THR A 249 0.75 18.10 -16.43
CA THR A 249 1.58 19.12 -17.09
C THR A 249 1.04 20.52 -16.87
N SER A 250 -0.25 20.63 -16.51
CA SER A 250 -0.91 21.94 -16.28
C SER A 250 -1.89 21.87 -15.10
N LYS A 251 -2.19 23.04 -14.51
CA LYS A 251 -3.17 23.16 -13.41
C LYS A 251 -4.61 22.81 -13.84
N GLN A 252 -4.93 22.89 -15.13
CA GLN A 252 -6.28 22.61 -15.63
C GLN A 252 -6.61 21.11 -15.64
N GLU A 253 -5.59 20.24 -15.68
CA GLU A 253 -5.76 18.79 -15.69
C GLU A 253 -6.18 18.22 -14.33
N VAL A 254 -5.92 18.96 -13.24
CA VAL A 254 -6.15 18.47 -11.86
C VAL A 254 -7.63 18.25 -11.55
N SER A 255 -8.55 18.99 -12.18
CA SER A 255 -9.99 18.92 -11.90
C SER A 255 -10.66 17.60 -12.32
N ALA A 256 -10.01 16.83 -13.20
CA ALA A 256 -10.52 15.55 -13.71
C ALA A 256 -9.97 14.34 -12.96
N LEU A 257 -9.15 14.56 -11.93
CA LEU A 257 -8.43 13.52 -11.21
C LEU A 257 -9.10 13.18 -9.87
N ASP A 258 -9.10 11.89 -9.51
CA ASP A 258 -9.64 11.43 -8.23
C ASP A 258 -8.64 11.63 -7.09
N ILE A 259 -7.35 11.39 -7.35
CA ILE A 259 -6.26 11.54 -6.39
C ILE A 259 -5.07 12.25 -7.04
N VAL A 260 -4.55 13.25 -6.36
CA VAL A 260 -3.31 13.94 -6.74
C VAL A 260 -2.39 13.98 -5.54
N TRP A 261 -1.16 13.51 -5.73
CA TRP A 261 -0.08 13.73 -4.78
C TRP A 261 0.47 15.13 -4.99
N GLN A 262 0.19 16.04 -4.06
CA GLN A 262 0.84 17.35 -4.09
C GLN A 262 2.22 17.21 -3.47
N PRO A 263 3.31 17.53 -4.19
CA PRO A 263 4.61 17.70 -3.55
C PRO A 263 4.46 18.81 -2.52
N GLN A 264 4.82 18.52 -1.25
CA GLN A 264 4.92 19.57 -0.25
C GLN A 264 5.93 20.57 -0.78
N GLN A 265 5.48 21.76 -1.07
CA GLN A 265 6.39 22.89 -1.31
C GLN A 265 7.00 23.21 0.06
N TYR A 266 8.25 22.82 0.25
CA TYR A 266 9.09 23.30 1.33
C TYR A 266 9.68 24.67 0.98
#